data_0688ef3058d03a6b44860c570f2d3b94
#
_entry.id   0688ef3058d03a6b44860c570f2d3b94
#
_cell.length_a   1.000
_cell.length_b   1.000
_cell.length_c   1.000
_cell.angle_alpha   90.00
_cell.angle_beta   90.00
_cell.angle_gamma   90.00
#
_symmetry.space_group_name_H-M   'P 1'
#
loop_
_entity.id
_entity.type
_entity.pdbx_description
1 polymer ?
#
loop_
_entity_poly.entity_id
_entity_poly.type
_entity_poly.pdbx_seq_one_letter_code
_entity_poly.pdbx_strand_id
1 'polypeptide(L)'
;MKIVELGHAVLYVRDLERSRHFYGDVLGLPQITPTASGAHGPGAAAFSGGRTHHELLLIEVGPSAASPPPGRRTGLYHLGFKIGTTDDELRDAIRELQDAGVTITGASDHTVTHSLYIEDPDGNELELYIDVQPEAWREDPTLVMAPTKPLHI
;
A
#
# COMPACT_ATOMS: atom_id res chain seq x y z
N MET A 1 -27.69 -7.23 -6.56
CA MET A 1 -26.51 -6.32 -6.61
C MET A 1 -25.30 -7.13 -7.10
N LYS A 2 -24.42 -6.55 -7.91
CA LYS A 2 -23.17 -7.17 -8.37
C LYS A 2 -22.04 -6.21 -8.14
N ILE A 3 -21.03 -6.61 -7.36
CA ILE A 3 -19.77 -5.86 -7.22
C ILE A 3 -18.98 -6.07 -8.51
N VAL A 4 -18.49 -4.99 -9.12
CA VAL A 4 -17.71 -5.02 -10.36
C VAL A 4 -16.22 -5.12 -10.04
N GLU A 5 -15.75 -4.32 -9.08
CA GLU A 5 -14.35 -4.25 -8.67
C GLU A 5 -14.20 -3.64 -7.26
N LEU A 6 -13.03 -3.79 -6.65
CA LEU A 6 -12.60 -2.98 -5.52
C LEU A 6 -12.12 -1.62 -6.06
N GLY A 7 -12.89 -0.55 -5.85
CA GLY A 7 -12.61 0.76 -6.42
C GLY A 7 -11.48 1.49 -5.73
N HIS A 8 -11.61 1.73 -4.41
CA HIS A 8 -10.65 2.53 -3.64
C HIS A 8 -10.64 2.15 -2.16
N ALA A 9 -9.61 2.61 -1.47
CA ALA A 9 -9.50 2.62 -0.02
C ALA A 9 -9.48 4.06 0.52
N VAL A 10 -10.00 4.27 1.72
CA VAL A 10 -9.91 5.55 2.44
C VAL A 10 -9.25 5.31 3.77
N LEU A 11 -8.19 6.06 4.08
CA LEU A 11 -7.48 5.99 5.34
C LEU A 11 -7.66 7.30 6.13
N TYR A 12 -7.92 7.17 7.40
CA TYR A 12 -7.72 8.25 8.36
C TYR A 12 -6.24 8.32 8.73
N VAL A 13 -5.68 9.54 8.65
CA VAL A 13 -4.27 9.81 8.98
C VAL A 13 -4.18 10.91 10.03
N ARG A 14 -3.18 10.84 10.92
CA ARG A 14 -3.00 11.85 11.96
C ARG A 14 -2.49 13.16 11.41
N ASP A 15 -1.60 13.10 10.42
CA ASP A 15 -0.93 14.23 9.79
C ASP A 15 -0.96 14.02 8.28
N LEU A 16 -1.71 14.89 7.60
CA LEU A 16 -1.91 14.76 6.17
C LEU A 16 -0.62 14.97 5.37
N GLU A 17 0.20 15.96 5.73
CA GLU A 17 1.44 16.24 5.00
C GLU A 17 2.46 15.13 5.13
N ARG A 18 2.60 14.55 6.32
CA ARG A 18 3.46 13.40 6.58
C ARG A 18 3.02 12.19 5.75
N SER A 19 1.73 11.90 5.73
CA SER A 19 1.19 10.76 4.98
C SER A 19 1.20 11.02 3.47
N ARG A 20 0.91 12.26 3.03
CA ARG A 20 1.03 12.67 1.63
C ARG A 20 2.47 12.48 1.12
N HIS A 21 3.46 12.95 1.89
CA HIS A 21 4.87 12.72 1.56
C HIS A 21 5.19 11.23 1.44
N PHE A 22 4.72 10.43 2.38
CA PHE A 22 4.98 8.99 2.36
C PHE A 22 4.37 8.31 1.11
N TYR A 23 3.06 8.46 0.90
CA TYR A 23 2.39 7.80 -0.23
C TYR A 23 2.76 8.40 -1.60
N GLY A 24 2.92 9.72 -1.67
CA GLY A 24 3.22 10.44 -2.92
C GLY A 24 4.70 10.46 -3.27
N ASP A 25 5.54 10.93 -2.35
CA ASP A 25 6.95 11.21 -2.68
C ASP A 25 7.84 9.97 -2.44
N VAL A 26 7.58 9.18 -1.38
CA VAL A 26 8.36 7.97 -1.07
C VAL A 26 7.87 6.77 -1.88
N LEU A 27 6.56 6.48 -1.89
CA LEU A 27 6.02 5.33 -2.62
C LEU A 27 5.69 5.63 -4.08
N GLY A 28 5.73 6.89 -4.50
CA GLY A 28 5.53 7.29 -5.90
C GLY A 28 4.08 7.19 -6.39
N LEU A 29 3.08 7.11 -5.50
CA LEU A 29 1.68 7.06 -5.92
C LEU A 29 1.23 8.45 -6.42
N PRO A 30 0.77 8.60 -7.68
CA PRO A 30 0.48 9.93 -8.23
C PRO A 30 -0.65 10.63 -7.49
N GLN A 31 -0.37 11.80 -6.92
CA GLN A 31 -1.38 12.64 -6.30
C GLN A 31 -2.20 13.38 -7.36
N ILE A 32 -3.52 13.29 -7.30
CA ILE A 32 -4.46 13.85 -8.28
C ILE A 32 -5.20 15.08 -7.76
N THR A 33 -5.10 15.39 -6.47
CA THR A 33 -5.71 16.59 -5.89
C THR A 33 -4.65 17.43 -5.18
N PRO A 34 -4.76 18.77 -5.21
CA PRO A 34 -4.01 19.60 -4.28
C PRO A 34 -4.36 19.19 -2.84
N THR A 35 -3.39 19.29 -1.94
CA THR A 35 -3.66 19.12 -0.51
C THR A 35 -4.67 20.19 -0.10
N ALA A 36 -5.91 19.80 0.15
CA ALA A 36 -6.91 20.71 0.65
C ALA A 36 -6.82 20.77 2.17
N SER A 37 -6.00 21.67 2.70
CA SER A 37 -6.14 22.11 4.09
C SER A 37 -7.37 23.00 4.16
N GLY A 38 -8.49 22.41 4.60
CA GLY A 38 -9.78 23.03 4.39
C GLY A 38 -10.12 24.15 5.36
N ALA A 39 -10.56 25.28 4.83
CA ALA A 39 -11.37 26.23 5.59
C ALA A 39 -12.73 25.66 6.02
N HIS A 40 -13.10 24.45 5.60
CA HIS A 40 -14.44 23.86 5.76
C HIS A 40 -14.45 22.36 6.12
N GLY A 41 -13.33 21.76 6.60
CA GLY A 41 -13.29 20.34 6.99
C GLY A 41 -11.88 19.80 7.18
N PRO A 42 -11.73 18.51 7.52
CA PRO A 42 -10.44 17.85 7.61
C PRO A 42 -9.68 17.94 6.28
N GLY A 43 -8.36 18.12 6.34
CA GLY A 43 -7.50 18.06 5.18
C GLY A 43 -7.61 16.68 4.50
N ALA A 44 -7.53 16.65 3.17
CA ALA A 44 -7.59 15.41 2.40
C ALA A 44 -6.64 15.45 1.20
N ALA A 45 -6.14 14.28 0.80
CA ALA A 45 -5.35 14.08 -0.42
C ALA A 45 -5.79 12.79 -1.13
N ALA A 46 -5.99 12.87 -2.43
CA ALA A 46 -6.37 11.73 -3.26
C ALA A 46 -5.26 11.36 -4.23
N PHE A 47 -5.11 10.06 -4.46
CA PHE A 47 -4.08 9.45 -5.29
C PHE A 47 -4.69 8.48 -6.29
N SER A 48 -4.11 8.43 -7.49
CA SER A 48 -4.51 7.46 -8.51
C SER A 48 -3.38 7.12 -9.47
N GLY A 49 -3.16 5.83 -9.71
CA GLY A 49 -2.34 5.30 -10.81
C GLY A 49 -3.09 5.27 -12.14
N GLY A 50 -4.34 5.74 -12.21
CA GLY A 50 -5.15 5.84 -13.43
C GLY A 50 -6.12 4.68 -13.68
N ARG A 51 -6.23 3.70 -12.76
CA ARG A 51 -7.18 2.60 -12.87
C ARG A 51 -8.61 3.04 -12.58
N THR A 52 -8.79 3.93 -11.61
CA THR A 52 -10.07 4.49 -11.20
C THR A 52 -9.91 5.98 -10.86
N HIS A 53 -11.02 6.68 -10.57
CA HIS A 53 -11.01 8.11 -10.21
C HIS A 53 -10.11 8.44 -9.00
N HIS A 54 -9.89 7.50 -8.08
CA HIS A 54 -8.83 7.45 -7.06
C HIS A 54 -8.73 6.03 -6.52
N GLU A 55 -7.55 5.57 -6.22
CA GLU A 55 -7.31 4.29 -5.54
C GLU A 55 -7.15 4.47 -4.05
N LEU A 56 -6.58 5.62 -3.63
CA LEU A 56 -6.38 5.94 -2.23
C LEU A 56 -6.85 7.37 -1.93
N LEU A 57 -7.56 7.54 -0.82
CA LEU A 57 -7.90 8.84 -0.24
C LEU A 57 -7.40 8.89 1.20
N LEU A 58 -6.65 9.92 1.54
CA LEU A 58 -6.24 10.22 2.91
C LEU A 58 -7.12 11.33 3.48
N ILE A 59 -7.58 11.18 4.72
CA ILE A 59 -8.38 12.19 5.44
C ILE A 59 -7.72 12.41 6.80
N GLU A 60 -7.34 13.67 7.09
CA GLU A 60 -6.74 14.03 8.35
C GLU A 60 -7.75 13.97 9.51
N VAL A 61 -7.36 13.31 10.59
CA VAL A 61 -8.16 13.23 11.83
C VAL A 61 -7.43 13.82 13.03
N GLY A 62 -6.19 14.26 12.85
CA GLY A 62 -5.38 14.92 13.86
C GLY A 62 -4.63 13.98 14.82
N PRO A 63 -3.71 14.55 15.62
CA PRO A 63 -2.73 13.78 16.40
C PRO A 63 -3.34 12.97 17.54
N SER A 64 -4.55 13.30 18.01
CA SER A 64 -5.24 12.61 19.09
C SER A 64 -5.97 11.34 18.65
N ALA A 65 -5.99 11.04 17.36
CA ALA A 65 -6.63 9.82 16.85
C ALA A 65 -5.95 8.55 17.40
N ALA A 66 -6.76 7.55 17.72
CA ALA A 66 -6.25 6.26 18.19
C ALA A 66 -5.44 5.55 17.08
N SER A 67 -4.36 4.88 17.49
CA SER A 67 -3.62 3.99 16.59
C SER A 67 -4.44 2.74 16.25
N PRO A 68 -4.17 2.09 15.11
CA PRO A 68 -4.64 0.73 14.90
C PRO A 68 -4.22 -0.15 16.09
N PRO A 69 -5.12 -0.95 16.68
CA PRO A 69 -4.75 -1.82 17.78
C PRO A 69 -3.76 -2.88 17.31
N PRO A 70 -2.75 -3.24 18.13
CA PRO A 70 -1.74 -4.23 17.75
C PRO A 70 -2.33 -5.64 17.67
N GLY A 71 -1.64 -6.52 16.92
CA GLY A 71 -1.95 -7.93 16.83
C GLY A 71 -3.09 -8.28 15.87
N ARG A 72 -3.47 -9.57 15.85
CA ARG A 72 -4.52 -10.07 14.96
C ARG A 72 -5.87 -9.55 15.40
N ARG A 73 -6.59 -8.93 14.47
CA ARG A 73 -7.92 -8.35 14.67
C ARG A 73 -8.78 -8.53 13.44
N THR A 74 -10.07 -8.42 13.59
CA THR A 74 -11.00 -8.29 12.45
C THR A 74 -10.85 -6.92 11.80
N GLY A 75 -11.01 -6.85 10.48
CA GLY A 75 -10.89 -5.63 9.71
C GLY A 75 -9.79 -5.71 8.65
N LEU A 76 -9.34 -4.56 8.18
CA LEU A 76 -8.24 -4.49 7.22
C LEU A 76 -6.95 -4.98 7.88
N TYR A 77 -6.27 -5.92 7.23
CA TYR A 77 -4.95 -6.38 7.63
C TYR A 77 -3.88 -5.51 6.99
N HIS A 78 -3.82 -5.46 5.66
CA HIS A 78 -2.91 -4.59 4.91
C HIS A 78 -3.53 -4.11 3.59
N LEU A 79 -2.87 -3.17 2.93
CA LEU A 79 -3.11 -2.78 1.54
C LEU A 79 -1.97 -3.28 0.67
N GLY A 80 -2.29 -3.97 -0.44
CA GLY A 80 -1.31 -4.42 -1.42
C GLY A 80 -1.15 -3.40 -2.56
N PHE A 81 0.10 -2.98 -2.80
CA PHE A 81 0.48 -2.13 -3.93
C PHE A 81 1.38 -2.90 -4.88
N LYS A 82 0.93 -3.06 -6.12
CA LYS A 82 1.77 -3.65 -7.16
C LYS A 82 2.78 -2.62 -7.62
N ILE A 83 4.07 -2.97 -7.53
CA ILE A 83 5.19 -2.09 -7.91
C ILE A 83 5.92 -2.55 -9.16
N GLY A 84 5.66 -3.76 -9.65
CA GLY A 84 6.34 -4.28 -10.85
C GLY A 84 6.01 -5.73 -11.16
N THR A 85 6.91 -6.34 -11.95
CA THR A 85 6.82 -7.73 -12.43
C THR A 85 8.17 -8.45 -12.44
N THR A 86 9.23 -7.79 -11.97
CA THR A 86 10.60 -8.33 -11.98
C THR A 86 11.27 -8.17 -10.62
N ASP A 87 12.16 -9.11 -10.28
CA ASP A 87 12.95 -9.03 -9.04
C ASP A 87 13.89 -7.81 -9.03
N ASP A 88 14.30 -7.29 -10.18
CA ASP A 88 15.11 -6.08 -10.24
C ASP A 88 14.31 -4.85 -9.76
N GLU A 89 13.03 -4.72 -10.16
CA GLU A 89 12.14 -3.66 -9.64
C GLU A 89 11.95 -3.79 -8.12
N LEU A 90 11.88 -5.02 -7.61
CA LEU A 90 11.78 -5.23 -6.16
C LEU A 90 13.08 -4.87 -5.42
N ARG A 91 14.27 -5.17 -6.01
CA ARG A 91 15.57 -4.73 -5.47
C ARG A 91 15.73 -3.20 -5.51
N ASP A 92 15.22 -2.55 -6.54
CA ASP A 92 15.20 -1.09 -6.64
C ASP A 92 14.33 -0.50 -5.53
N ALA A 93 13.13 -1.03 -5.32
CA ALA A 93 12.24 -0.61 -4.23
C ALA A 93 12.89 -0.78 -2.84
N ILE A 94 13.64 -1.87 -2.61
CA ILE A 94 14.40 -2.05 -1.36
C ILE A 94 15.39 -0.90 -1.14
N ARG A 95 16.14 -0.52 -2.19
CA ARG A 95 17.10 0.60 -2.09
C ARG A 95 16.41 1.93 -1.83
N GLU A 96 15.34 2.22 -2.56
CA GLU A 96 14.55 3.46 -2.40
C GLU A 96 13.95 3.57 -1.00
N LEU A 97 13.38 2.49 -0.45
CA LEU A 97 12.87 2.46 0.92
C LEU A 97 13.98 2.69 1.96
N GLN A 98 15.14 2.05 1.78
CA GLN A 98 16.31 2.24 2.67
C GLN A 98 16.82 3.68 2.62
N ASP A 99 16.93 4.28 1.44
CA ASP A 99 17.35 5.67 1.25
C ASP A 99 16.35 6.66 1.87
N ALA A 100 15.06 6.33 1.84
CA ALA A 100 14.00 7.09 2.50
C ALA A 100 13.88 6.82 4.01
N GLY A 101 14.68 5.91 4.57
CA GLY A 101 14.64 5.55 5.99
C GLY A 101 13.40 4.73 6.38
N VAL A 102 12.75 4.08 5.44
CA VAL A 102 11.59 3.22 5.70
C VAL A 102 12.07 1.82 6.08
N THR A 103 11.55 1.31 7.19
CA THR A 103 11.91 -0.03 7.67
C THR A 103 11.08 -1.11 6.95
N ILE A 104 11.76 -2.07 6.34
CA ILE A 104 11.11 -3.29 5.81
C ILE A 104 10.91 -4.25 6.98
N THR A 105 9.65 -4.55 7.29
CA THR A 105 9.26 -5.40 8.43
C THR A 105 9.19 -6.89 8.09
N GLY A 106 9.13 -7.21 6.80
CA GLY A 106 9.09 -8.59 6.31
C GLY A 106 9.25 -8.70 4.80
N ALA A 107 9.52 -9.91 4.33
CA ALA A 107 9.55 -10.26 2.92
C ALA A 107 9.07 -11.70 2.72
N SER A 108 8.33 -11.96 1.64
CA SER A 108 7.73 -13.27 1.38
C SER A 108 7.64 -13.60 -0.11
N ASP A 109 7.87 -14.88 -0.43
CA ASP A 109 7.52 -15.48 -1.71
C ASP A 109 6.16 -16.19 -1.57
N HIS A 110 5.15 -15.68 -2.28
CA HIS A 110 3.80 -16.24 -2.34
C HIS A 110 3.56 -17.08 -3.60
N THR A 111 4.63 -17.53 -4.25
CA THR A 111 4.61 -18.33 -5.48
C THR A 111 4.25 -17.50 -6.73
N VAL A 112 3.17 -16.74 -6.70
CA VAL A 112 2.73 -15.89 -7.82
C VAL A 112 3.16 -14.43 -7.65
N THR A 113 3.57 -14.04 -6.44
CA THR A 113 4.10 -12.71 -6.10
C THR A 113 5.31 -12.82 -5.20
N HIS A 114 6.24 -11.86 -5.34
CA HIS A 114 7.26 -11.58 -4.32
C HIS A 114 6.91 -10.26 -3.64
N SER A 115 6.94 -10.24 -2.32
CA SER A 115 6.38 -9.17 -1.52
C SER A 115 7.32 -8.67 -0.44
N LEU A 116 7.30 -7.35 -0.20
CA LEU A 116 7.90 -6.67 0.95
C LEU A 116 6.80 -6.10 1.82
N TYR A 117 6.99 -6.10 3.12
CA TYR A 117 6.06 -5.50 4.08
C TYR A 117 6.71 -4.31 4.76
N ILE A 118 5.96 -3.22 4.85
CA ILE A 118 6.35 -1.97 5.52
C ILE A 118 5.17 -1.45 6.33
N GLU A 119 5.39 -0.42 7.13
CA GLU A 119 4.31 0.32 7.79
C GLU A 119 4.26 1.76 7.29
N ASP A 120 3.04 2.27 7.12
CA ASP A 120 2.84 3.70 6.87
C ASP A 120 3.11 4.54 8.14
N PRO A 121 3.10 5.89 8.05
CA PRO A 121 3.35 6.76 9.21
C PRO A 121 2.40 6.54 10.40
N ASP A 122 1.22 5.98 10.18
CA ASP A 122 0.21 5.73 11.22
C ASP A 122 0.17 4.28 11.71
N GLY A 123 1.05 3.40 11.17
CA GLY A 123 1.18 1.99 11.54
C GLY A 123 0.22 1.07 10.79
N ASN A 124 -0.28 1.48 9.63
CA ASN A 124 -0.98 0.56 8.74
C ASN A 124 0.05 -0.26 7.97
N GLU A 125 -0.13 -1.60 7.96
CA GLU A 125 0.73 -2.49 7.18
C GLU A 125 0.44 -2.33 5.69
N LEU A 126 1.50 -2.24 4.90
CA LEU A 126 1.45 -2.21 3.44
C LEU A 126 2.28 -3.35 2.88
N GLU A 127 1.76 -3.99 1.83
CA GLU A 127 2.45 -4.96 1.02
C GLU A 127 2.84 -4.33 -0.31
N LEU A 128 4.14 -4.24 -0.61
CA LEU A 128 4.66 -3.86 -1.91
C LEU A 128 5.04 -5.11 -2.67
N TYR A 129 4.39 -5.39 -3.81
CA TYR A 129 4.59 -6.67 -4.47
C TYR A 129 4.82 -6.55 -5.98
N ILE A 130 5.49 -7.55 -6.51
CA ILE A 130 5.60 -7.82 -7.94
C ILE A 130 4.84 -9.10 -8.30
N ASP A 131 4.24 -9.15 -9.49
CA ASP A 131 3.76 -10.40 -10.08
C ASP A 131 4.91 -11.12 -10.76
N VAL A 132 5.26 -12.32 -10.30
CA VAL A 132 6.35 -13.12 -10.89
C VAL A 132 5.86 -14.19 -11.87
N GLN A 133 4.60 -14.59 -11.77
CA GLN A 133 3.97 -15.57 -12.66
C GLN A 133 2.54 -15.15 -13.01
N PRO A 134 2.34 -14.04 -13.75
CA PRO A 134 1.01 -13.47 -13.98
C PRO A 134 0.07 -14.40 -14.76
N GLU A 135 0.58 -15.29 -15.61
CA GLU A 135 -0.26 -16.25 -16.33
C GLU A 135 -0.69 -17.41 -15.42
N ALA A 136 0.18 -17.85 -14.50
CA ALA A 136 -0.11 -18.99 -13.65
C ALA A 136 -1.35 -18.77 -12.77
N TRP A 137 -1.50 -17.60 -12.13
CA TRP A 137 -2.68 -17.32 -11.31
C TRP A 137 -3.95 -17.05 -12.13
N ARG A 138 -3.82 -16.66 -13.42
CA ARG A 138 -4.96 -16.57 -14.34
C ARG A 138 -5.49 -17.94 -14.75
N GLU A 139 -4.59 -18.91 -14.94
CA GLU A 139 -4.93 -20.29 -15.26
C GLU A 139 -5.43 -21.04 -14.03
N ASP A 140 -4.77 -20.85 -12.88
CA ASP A 140 -5.14 -21.45 -11.60
C ASP A 140 -5.19 -20.39 -10.47
N PRO A 141 -6.35 -19.77 -10.23
CA PRO A 141 -6.52 -18.80 -9.15
C PRO A 141 -6.23 -19.34 -7.74
N THR A 142 -6.20 -20.66 -7.55
CA THR A 142 -5.93 -21.25 -6.23
C THR A 142 -4.47 -21.11 -5.79
N LEU A 143 -3.56 -20.77 -6.71
CA LEU A 143 -2.14 -20.52 -6.42
C LEU A 143 -1.91 -19.36 -5.45
N VAL A 144 -2.85 -18.42 -5.34
CA VAL A 144 -2.82 -17.35 -4.32
C VAL A 144 -2.84 -17.91 -2.89
N MET A 145 -3.31 -19.13 -2.70
CA MET A 145 -3.34 -19.84 -1.41
C MET A 145 -2.15 -20.79 -1.22
N ALA A 146 -1.16 -20.75 -2.10
CA ALA A 146 0.06 -21.55 -1.96
C ALA A 146 0.79 -21.18 -0.65
N PRO A 147 1.49 -22.14 -0.02
CA PRO A 147 2.24 -21.85 1.19
C PRO A 147 3.28 -20.75 0.96
N THR A 148 3.31 -19.78 1.87
CA THR A 148 4.31 -18.72 1.89
C THR A 148 5.70 -19.29 2.16
N LYS A 149 6.71 -18.81 1.43
CA LYS A 149 8.10 -19.20 1.56
C LYS A 149 8.98 -18.00 1.89
N PRO A 150 10.18 -18.21 2.48
CA PRO A 150 11.15 -17.14 2.58
C PRO A 150 11.52 -16.59 1.20
N LEU A 151 11.54 -15.27 1.07
CA LEU A 151 11.98 -14.60 -0.16
C LEU A 151 13.52 -14.48 -0.13
N HIS A 152 14.18 -14.89 -1.20
CA HIS A 152 15.61 -14.77 -1.42
C HIS A 152 15.84 -13.87 -2.66
N ILE A 153 16.25 -12.62 -2.43
CA ILE A 153 16.50 -11.61 -3.47
C ILE A 153 17.95 -11.16 -3.40
#